data_d34d6f398903cead704bf55c64f8d222
#
_entry.id   d34d6f398903cead704bf55c64f8d222
#
_cell.length_a   1.000
_cell.length_b   1.000
_cell.length_c   1.000
_cell.angle_alpha   90.00
_cell.angle_beta   90.00
_cell.angle_gamma   90.00
#
_symmetry.space_group_name_H-M   'P 1'
#
loop_
_entity.id
_entity.type
_entity.pdbx_description
1 polymer ?
#
loop_
_entity_poly.entity_id
_entity_poly.type
_entity_poly.pdbx_seq_one_letter_code
_entity_poly.pdbx_strand_id
1 'polypeptide(L)'
;MSSDATPDPFAEPVAFGQRMQILRTRRGMSRNVLAGLLGKSPSWVKQIEGGRLHMPKLPMILRIAEALRVRDLSDLTGDQSMAIAMFTGPGHVRLPAVRAALNTFPLTTRREAPTAAHLRERLVRAWGARHSAPNHRDVIGALLPELIRDAQLAVLQADSAGERRVAQRLLSEAYSLSQFFLAYQPDASLLWRVVERGMISAQESEDPHTIGVSAWLATQAHRDSGHAHFDAADAVNLETLRYLEAFLPDAGDEVLAIAGALQFEAGYTAARRGDTGTAWRYWDTARAMAERLPADYYHPVTSFSRAVMGAHAVTLAVELHAGAESVRQVAAADTTTIPSRPRRARHRIEEARGYQLDGQAEAALAALGKAYEAAPETVRYNGYARRIVLEEAESKSPSQRRRASELAVRIGVLAA
;
A
#
# COMPACT_ATOMS: atom_id res chain seq x y z
N MET A 1 -28.64 -24.51 -26.20
CA MET A 1 -28.69 -25.72 -25.35
C MET A 1 -27.40 -25.74 -24.56
N SER A 2 -27.43 -25.11 -23.38
CA SER A 2 -26.34 -25.16 -22.42
C SER A 2 -26.48 -26.43 -21.61
N SER A 3 -25.49 -27.32 -21.68
CA SER A 3 -25.45 -28.50 -20.81
C SER A 3 -24.90 -28.04 -19.45
N ASP A 4 -25.78 -27.84 -18.50
CA ASP A 4 -25.48 -27.86 -17.07
C ASP A 4 -25.03 -29.30 -16.72
N ALA A 5 -23.71 -29.50 -16.73
CA ALA A 5 -23.13 -30.72 -16.19
C ALA A 5 -23.15 -30.59 -14.65
N THR A 6 -24.09 -31.26 -14.01
CA THR A 6 -24.10 -31.49 -12.56
C THR A 6 -22.76 -32.13 -12.17
N PRO A 7 -22.02 -31.59 -11.17
CA PRO A 7 -20.77 -32.20 -10.75
C PRO A 7 -21.05 -33.63 -10.22
N ASP A 8 -20.25 -34.58 -10.68
CA ASP A 8 -20.28 -35.98 -10.22
C ASP A 8 -19.97 -36.02 -8.71
N PRO A 9 -20.91 -36.45 -7.85
CA PRO A 9 -20.70 -36.48 -6.39
C PRO A 9 -19.68 -37.55 -5.95
N PHE A 10 -19.19 -38.39 -6.86
CA PHE A 10 -18.18 -39.42 -6.60
C PHE A 10 -16.80 -39.11 -7.20
N ALA A 11 -16.59 -37.93 -7.79
CA ALA A 11 -15.26 -37.52 -8.23
C ALA A 11 -14.33 -37.36 -7.03
N GLU A 12 -13.23 -38.12 -7.00
CA GLU A 12 -12.19 -37.95 -5.95
C GLU A 12 -11.76 -36.51 -5.89
N PRO A 13 -11.63 -35.94 -4.66
CA PRO A 13 -11.23 -34.53 -4.50
C PRO A 13 -9.84 -34.32 -5.13
N VAL A 14 -9.73 -33.40 -6.08
CA VAL A 14 -8.49 -33.06 -6.76
C VAL A 14 -7.46 -32.63 -5.72
N ALA A 15 -6.32 -33.33 -5.66
CA ALA A 15 -5.27 -33.07 -4.70
C ALA A 15 -4.67 -31.66 -4.85
N PHE A 16 -4.17 -31.06 -3.76
CA PHE A 16 -3.53 -29.74 -3.72
C PHE A 16 -2.54 -29.52 -4.88
N GLY A 17 -1.64 -30.47 -5.11
CA GLY A 17 -0.62 -30.38 -6.17
C GLY A 17 -1.21 -30.28 -7.57
N GLN A 18 -2.27 -31.04 -7.85
CA GLN A 18 -2.99 -31.00 -9.12
C GLN A 18 -3.72 -29.65 -9.30
N ARG A 19 -4.33 -29.07 -8.24
CA ARG A 19 -4.94 -27.75 -8.27
C ARG A 19 -3.89 -26.67 -8.54
N MET A 20 -2.75 -26.74 -7.86
CA MET A 20 -1.62 -25.85 -8.10
C MET A 20 -1.13 -25.93 -9.57
N GLN A 21 -1.02 -27.14 -10.13
CA GLN A 21 -0.64 -27.34 -11.53
C GLN A 21 -1.67 -26.73 -12.50
N ILE A 22 -2.96 -26.96 -12.27
CA ILE A 22 -4.05 -26.42 -13.10
C ILE A 22 -4.00 -24.90 -13.10
N LEU A 23 -3.90 -24.27 -11.92
CA LEU A 23 -3.85 -22.81 -11.77
C LEU A 23 -2.59 -22.21 -12.42
N ARG A 24 -1.43 -22.86 -12.25
CA ARG A 24 -0.19 -22.44 -12.92
C ARG A 24 -0.32 -22.51 -14.44
N THR A 25 -0.84 -23.63 -14.96
CA THR A 25 -0.98 -23.85 -16.41
C THR A 25 -1.99 -22.88 -17.02
N ARG A 26 -3.11 -22.62 -16.36
CA ARG A 26 -4.11 -21.61 -16.81
C ARG A 26 -3.51 -20.21 -16.95
N ARG A 27 -2.43 -19.92 -16.22
CA ARG A 27 -1.68 -18.65 -16.31
C ARG A 27 -0.52 -18.69 -17.29
N GLY A 28 -0.37 -19.76 -18.07
CA GLY A 28 0.75 -19.94 -19.00
C GLY A 28 2.12 -19.98 -18.31
N MET A 29 2.17 -20.20 -16.99
CA MET A 29 3.38 -20.11 -16.20
C MET A 29 4.14 -21.44 -16.23
N SER A 30 5.46 -21.42 -16.53
CA SER A 30 6.30 -22.61 -16.41
C SER A 30 6.63 -22.95 -14.95
N ARG A 31 7.06 -24.20 -14.67
CA ARG A 31 7.55 -24.58 -13.32
C ARG A 31 8.74 -23.75 -12.89
N ASN A 32 9.61 -23.37 -13.82
CA ASN A 32 10.78 -22.54 -13.54
C ASN A 32 10.37 -21.15 -13.06
N VAL A 33 9.39 -20.54 -13.73
CA VAL A 33 8.87 -19.21 -13.35
C VAL A 33 8.23 -19.27 -11.97
N LEU A 34 7.33 -20.25 -11.73
CA LEU A 34 6.71 -20.38 -10.41
C LEU A 34 7.75 -20.64 -9.31
N ALA A 35 8.73 -21.54 -9.58
CA ALA A 35 9.79 -21.82 -8.63
C ALA A 35 10.60 -20.56 -8.26
N GLY A 36 10.95 -19.74 -9.26
CA GLY A 36 11.62 -18.44 -9.05
C GLY A 36 10.82 -17.51 -8.15
N LEU A 37 9.50 -17.35 -8.41
CA LEU A 37 8.60 -16.50 -7.60
C LEU A 37 8.50 -16.99 -6.15
N LEU A 38 8.59 -18.30 -5.94
CA LEU A 38 8.47 -18.91 -4.61
C LEU A 38 9.83 -19.05 -3.87
N GLY A 39 10.96 -18.72 -4.53
CA GLY A 39 12.30 -18.99 -3.98
C GLY A 39 12.56 -20.48 -3.80
N LYS A 40 12.03 -21.35 -4.67
CA LYS A 40 12.16 -22.81 -4.63
C LYS A 40 12.79 -23.33 -5.92
N SER A 41 13.23 -24.61 -5.93
CA SER A 41 13.69 -25.25 -7.15
C SER A 41 12.52 -25.70 -8.05
N PRO A 42 12.71 -25.79 -9.37
CA PRO A 42 11.72 -26.36 -10.28
C PRO A 42 11.37 -27.82 -9.93
N SER A 43 12.32 -28.55 -9.36
CA SER A 43 12.11 -29.91 -8.86
C SER A 43 11.13 -29.93 -7.68
N TRP A 44 11.22 -28.96 -6.77
CA TRP A 44 10.27 -28.83 -5.65
C TRP A 44 8.85 -28.59 -6.19
N VAL A 45 8.66 -27.69 -7.14
CA VAL A 45 7.35 -27.46 -7.77
C VAL A 45 6.82 -28.73 -8.42
N LYS A 46 7.67 -29.46 -9.18
CA LYS A 46 7.31 -30.74 -9.81
C LYS A 46 6.87 -31.78 -8.78
N GLN A 47 7.55 -31.85 -7.64
CA GLN A 47 7.25 -32.82 -6.57
C GLN A 47 5.94 -32.51 -5.84
N ILE A 48 5.63 -31.23 -5.61
CA ILE A 48 4.33 -30.80 -5.05
C ILE A 48 3.22 -31.10 -6.04
N GLU A 49 3.37 -30.69 -7.30
CA GLU A 49 2.36 -30.93 -8.35
C GLU A 49 2.08 -32.41 -8.57
N GLY A 50 3.09 -33.24 -8.44
CA GLY A 50 2.99 -34.71 -8.58
C GLY A 50 2.62 -35.46 -7.30
N GLY A 51 2.28 -34.75 -6.21
CA GLY A 51 1.87 -35.33 -4.94
C GLY A 51 2.99 -36.11 -4.19
N ARG A 52 4.27 -35.99 -4.60
CA ARG A 52 5.41 -36.63 -3.94
C ARG A 52 5.84 -35.90 -2.65
N LEU A 53 5.52 -34.63 -2.55
CA LEU A 53 5.63 -33.83 -1.34
C LEU A 53 4.22 -33.52 -0.83
N HIS A 54 4.06 -33.52 0.48
CA HIS A 54 2.80 -33.11 1.12
C HIS A 54 2.48 -31.66 0.84
N MET A 55 1.22 -31.27 1.07
CA MET A 55 0.77 -29.89 1.02
C MET A 55 1.68 -29.02 1.90
N PRO A 56 2.20 -27.90 1.37
CA PRO A 56 3.05 -27.01 2.14
C PRO A 56 2.30 -26.41 3.34
N LYS A 57 3.05 -25.91 4.31
CA LYS A 57 2.47 -25.15 5.42
C LYS A 57 1.84 -23.85 4.94
N LEU A 58 0.90 -23.31 5.72
CA LEU A 58 0.10 -22.12 5.39
C LEU A 58 0.90 -20.94 4.83
N PRO A 59 2.06 -20.52 5.38
CA PRO A 59 2.82 -19.41 4.80
C PRO A 59 3.23 -19.64 3.34
N MET A 60 3.61 -20.87 3.00
CA MET A 60 3.96 -21.23 1.63
C MET A 60 2.71 -21.33 0.73
N ILE A 61 1.58 -21.79 1.27
CA ILE A 61 0.30 -21.80 0.53
C ILE A 61 -0.11 -20.37 0.18
N LEU A 62 0.04 -19.43 1.09
CA LEU A 62 -0.24 -18.00 0.84
C LEU A 62 0.68 -17.43 -0.26
N ARG A 63 1.97 -17.77 -0.25
CA ARG A 63 2.90 -17.36 -1.33
C ARG A 63 2.51 -17.98 -2.69
N ILE A 64 2.10 -19.23 -2.71
CA ILE A 64 1.60 -19.89 -3.91
C ILE A 64 0.33 -19.18 -4.39
N ALA A 65 -0.62 -18.88 -3.50
CA ALA A 65 -1.85 -18.16 -3.81
C ALA A 65 -1.55 -16.78 -4.40
N GLU A 66 -0.62 -16.03 -3.81
CA GLU A 66 -0.15 -14.73 -4.30
C GLU A 66 0.46 -14.86 -5.71
N ALA A 67 1.43 -15.78 -5.89
CA ALA A 67 2.09 -16.01 -7.18
C ALA A 67 1.11 -16.44 -8.27
N LEU A 68 0.13 -17.26 -7.90
CA LEU A 68 -0.95 -17.73 -8.76
C LEU A 68 -2.18 -16.81 -8.77
N ARG A 69 -2.15 -15.66 -8.08
CA ARG A 69 -3.24 -14.69 -7.96
C ARG A 69 -4.58 -15.36 -7.63
N VAL A 70 -4.56 -16.28 -6.69
CA VAL A 70 -5.74 -16.99 -6.19
C VAL A 70 -6.45 -16.10 -5.18
N ARG A 71 -7.76 -15.92 -5.32
CA ARG A 71 -8.55 -15.08 -4.41
C ARG A 71 -9.14 -15.85 -3.24
N ASP A 72 -9.39 -17.14 -3.44
CA ASP A 72 -9.91 -18.06 -2.43
C ASP A 72 -8.97 -19.25 -2.28
N LEU A 73 -8.55 -19.56 -1.07
CA LEU A 73 -7.65 -20.68 -0.83
C LEU A 73 -8.27 -22.02 -1.17
N SER A 74 -9.60 -22.15 -1.17
CA SER A 74 -10.28 -23.37 -1.57
C SER A 74 -9.94 -23.78 -3.01
N ASP A 75 -9.61 -22.81 -3.89
CA ASP A 75 -9.14 -23.10 -5.25
C ASP A 75 -7.83 -23.93 -5.25
N LEU A 76 -7.03 -23.80 -4.19
CA LEU A 76 -5.79 -24.57 -3.98
C LEU A 76 -5.98 -25.77 -3.06
N THR A 77 -6.64 -25.58 -1.91
CA THR A 77 -6.72 -26.61 -0.86
C THR A 77 -7.85 -27.61 -1.11
N GLY A 78 -8.91 -27.20 -1.78
CA GLY A 78 -10.09 -28.03 -2.00
C GLY A 78 -11.04 -28.13 -0.81
N ASP A 79 -10.68 -27.51 0.31
CA ASP A 79 -11.53 -27.46 1.50
C ASP A 79 -12.58 -26.35 1.43
N GLN A 80 -13.30 -26.13 2.52
CA GLN A 80 -14.30 -25.05 2.60
C GLN A 80 -13.71 -23.71 2.19
N SER A 81 -14.50 -22.89 1.48
CA SER A 81 -14.11 -21.58 1.01
C SER A 81 -13.53 -20.72 2.14
N MET A 82 -12.25 -20.35 2.02
CA MET A 82 -11.58 -19.43 2.91
C MET A 82 -10.98 -18.29 2.10
N ALA A 83 -11.63 -17.14 2.15
CA ALA A 83 -11.12 -15.95 1.48
C ALA A 83 -9.70 -15.61 2.00
N ILE A 84 -8.76 -15.34 1.10
CA ILE A 84 -7.39 -14.93 1.44
C ILE A 84 -7.40 -13.72 2.37
N ALA A 85 -8.42 -12.85 2.27
CA ALA A 85 -8.65 -11.73 3.17
C ALA A 85 -8.68 -12.12 4.67
N MET A 86 -9.04 -13.36 5.02
CA MET A 86 -8.97 -13.84 6.41
C MET A 86 -7.53 -13.87 6.95
N PHE A 87 -6.54 -14.02 6.07
CA PHE A 87 -5.12 -14.02 6.44
C PHE A 87 -4.48 -12.63 6.45
N THR A 88 -5.16 -11.64 5.86
CA THR A 88 -4.77 -10.23 5.98
C THR A 88 -5.20 -9.62 7.32
N GLY A 89 -5.98 -10.36 8.09
CA GLY A 89 -6.48 -9.98 9.41
C GLY A 89 -7.84 -9.25 9.35
N PRO A 90 -8.48 -9.06 10.51
CA PRO A 90 -9.73 -8.32 10.60
C PRO A 90 -9.49 -6.86 10.19
N GLY A 91 -10.48 -6.25 9.57
CA GLY A 91 -10.46 -4.82 9.31
C GLY A 91 -10.35 -4.02 10.62
N HIS A 92 -9.91 -2.77 10.51
CA HIS A 92 -9.81 -1.88 11.66
C HIS A 92 -11.19 -1.66 12.30
N VAL A 93 -11.25 -1.57 13.64
CA VAL A 93 -12.50 -1.40 14.40
C VAL A 93 -13.32 -0.17 13.96
N ARG A 94 -12.66 0.88 13.45
CA ARG A 94 -13.32 2.09 12.92
C ARG A 94 -13.85 1.95 11.48
N LEU A 95 -13.50 0.87 10.77
CA LEU A 95 -13.88 0.70 9.36
C LEU A 95 -15.39 0.78 9.10
N PRO A 96 -16.28 0.21 9.94
CA PRO A 96 -17.72 0.35 9.73
C PRO A 96 -18.21 1.81 9.76
N ALA A 97 -17.70 2.64 10.66
CA ALA A 97 -18.09 4.05 10.77
C ALA A 97 -17.59 4.87 9.56
N VAL A 98 -16.36 4.64 9.11
CA VAL A 98 -15.79 5.28 7.91
C VAL A 98 -16.56 4.82 6.66
N ARG A 99 -16.88 3.52 6.54
CA ARG A 99 -17.71 2.98 5.45
C ARG A 99 -19.08 3.65 5.41
N ALA A 100 -19.75 3.81 6.55
CA ALA A 100 -21.05 4.48 6.64
C ALA A 100 -20.98 5.93 6.13
N ALA A 101 -19.97 6.70 6.55
CA ALA A 101 -19.76 8.08 6.08
C ALA A 101 -19.52 8.15 4.56
N LEU A 102 -18.71 7.24 4.02
CA LEU A 102 -18.45 7.17 2.58
C LEU A 102 -19.65 6.70 1.76
N ASN A 103 -20.61 6.02 2.36
CA ASN A 103 -21.84 5.57 1.69
C ASN A 103 -22.99 6.58 1.80
N THR A 104 -22.82 7.63 2.61
CA THR A 104 -23.86 8.65 2.82
C THR A 104 -23.58 9.86 1.95
N PHE A 105 -24.64 10.44 1.38
CA PHE A 105 -24.59 11.68 0.63
C PHE A 105 -25.52 12.68 1.32
N PRO A 106 -25.08 13.92 1.58
CA PRO A 106 -25.97 14.96 2.06
C PRO A 106 -26.89 15.42 0.91
N LEU A 107 -28.16 15.05 0.99
CA LEU A 107 -29.18 15.46 0.02
C LEU A 107 -30.03 16.61 0.53
N THR A 108 -30.00 16.88 1.83
CA THR A 108 -30.76 17.96 2.47
C THR A 108 -29.87 18.74 3.43
N THR A 109 -30.09 20.04 3.48
CA THR A 109 -29.27 21.01 4.24
C THR A 109 -29.90 21.36 5.57
N ARG A 110 -30.26 20.36 6.41
CA ARG A 110 -30.80 20.62 7.75
C ARG A 110 -29.76 21.14 8.74
N ARG A 111 -28.49 21.02 8.43
CA ARG A 111 -27.34 21.45 9.22
C ARG A 111 -26.50 22.40 8.39
N GLU A 112 -26.01 23.45 9.01
CA GLU A 112 -25.03 24.35 8.39
C GLU A 112 -23.66 23.66 8.30
N ALA A 113 -22.98 23.84 7.18
CA ALA A 113 -21.61 23.41 7.00
C ALA A 113 -20.67 24.25 7.88
N PRO A 114 -19.63 23.67 8.46
CA PRO A 114 -18.57 24.46 9.07
C PRO A 114 -17.90 25.38 8.04
N THR A 115 -17.36 26.50 8.50
CA THR A 115 -16.58 27.38 7.63
C THR A 115 -15.36 26.67 7.04
N ALA A 116 -14.92 27.09 5.86
CA ALA A 116 -13.71 26.53 5.22
C ALA A 116 -12.46 26.66 6.12
N ALA A 117 -12.35 27.75 6.90
CA ALA A 117 -11.26 27.92 7.86
C ALA A 117 -11.30 26.85 8.97
N HIS A 118 -12.48 26.59 9.52
CA HIS A 118 -12.64 25.55 10.56
C HIS A 118 -12.38 24.13 10.02
N LEU A 119 -12.85 23.82 8.82
CA LEU A 119 -12.55 22.53 8.16
C LEU A 119 -11.06 22.35 7.94
N ARG A 120 -10.38 23.39 7.42
CA ARG A 120 -8.93 23.36 7.22
C ARG A 120 -8.17 23.11 8.52
N GLU A 121 -8.53 23.79 9.60
CA GLU A 121 -7.92 23.57 10.91
C GLU A 121 -8.09 22.14 11.40
N ARG A 122 -9.29 21.55 11.21
CA ARG A 122 -9.54 20.15 11.57
C ARG A 122 -8.73 19.17 10.73
N LEU A 123 -8.56 19.40 9.44
CA LEU A 123 -7.72 18.61 8.54
C LEU A 123 -6.25 18.69 8.94
N VAL A 124 -5.73 19.89 9.22
CA VAL A 124 -4.35 20.07 9.71
C VAL A 124 -4.12 19.28 10.99
N ARG A 125 -5.05 19.34 11.95
CA ARG A 125 -4.97 18.54 13.19
C ARG A 125 -5.01 17.04 12.90
N ALA A 126 -5.84 16.60 11.97
CA ALA A 126 -5.95 15.18 11.61
C ALA A 126 -4.66 14.65 10.93
N TRP A 127 -4.03 15.44 10.06
CA TRP A 127 -2.71 15.13 9.51
C TRP A 127 -1.62 15.11 10.59
N GLY A 128 -1.61 16.10 11.50
CA GLY A 128 -0.70 16.11 12.64
C GLY A 128 -0.84 14.84 13.50
N ALA A 129 -2.07 14.45 13.81
CA ALA A 129 -2.35 13.21 14.55
C ALA A 129 -1.88 11.95 13.79
N ARG A 130 -2.11 11.90 12.46
CA ARG A 130 -1.60 10.81 11.62
C ARG A 130 -0.09 10.66 11.72
N HIS A 131 0.65 11.77 11.72
CA HIS A 131 2.13 11.71 11.74
C HIS A 131 2.71 11.42 13.12
N SER A 132 2.06 11.85 14.19
CA SER A 132 2.58 11.79 15.55
C SER A 132 2.06 10.62 16.39
N ALA A 133 0.82 10.16 16.15
CA ALA A 133 0.23 9.13 16.99
C ALA A 133 0.74 7.71 16.64
N PRO A 134 1.08 6.87 17.62
CA PRO A 134 1.44 5.47 17.38
C PRO A 134 0.24 4.66 16.87
N ASN A 135 -0.98 4.98 17.33
CA ASN A 135 -2.28 4.43 16.89
C ASN A 135 -2.97 5.36 15.89
N HIS A 136 -2.23 5.82 14.90
CA HIS A 136 -2.66 6.84 13.94
C HIS A 136 -3.94 6.46 13.17
N ARG A 137 -4.18 5.16 12.89
CA ARG A 137 -5.40 4.72 12.21
C ARG A 137 -6.62 4.83 13.08
N ASP A 138 -6.52 4.50 14.37
CA ASP A 138 -7.63 4.67 15.29
C ASP A 138 -8.02 6.14 15.41
N VAL A 139 -7.02 7.03 15.55
CA VAL A 139 -7.26 8.47 15.67
C VAL A 139 -7.90 9.04 14.40
N ILE A 140 -7.30 8.81 13.23
CA ILE A 140 -7.89 9.33 11.98
C ILE A 140 -9.23 8.65 11.66
N GLY A 141 -9.39 7.37 11.94
CA GLY A 141 -10.65 6.65 11.74
C GLY A 141 -11.79 7.17 12.60
N ALA A 142 -11.50 7.75 13.77
CA ALA A 142 -12.48 8.43 14.60
C ALA A 142 -12.87 9.80 14.03
N LEU A 143 -11.95 10.53 13.41
CA LEU A 143 -12.19 11.88 12.86
C LEU A 143 -12.85 11.86 11.48
N LEU A 144 -12.52 10.89 10.63
CA LEU A 144 -12.94 10.82 9.23
C LEU A 144 -14.45 10.90 9.00
N PRO A 145 -15.33 10.20 9.76
CA PRO A 145 -16.76 10.23 9.49
C PRO A 145 -17.37 11.64 9.52
N GLU A 146 -16.93 12.48 10.42
CA GLU A 146 -17.41 13.87 10.49
C GLU A 146 -16.72 14.76 9.46
N LEU A 147 -15.41 14.63 9.27
CA LEU A 147 -14.67 15.40 8.27
C LEU A 147 -15.25 15.20 6.86
N ILE A 148 -15.55 13.96 6.48
CA ILE A 148 -16.14 13.64 5.17
C ILE A 148 -17.50 14.30 5.03
N ARG A 149 -18.39 14.14 6.03
CA ARG A 149 -19.74 14.70 5.98
C ARG A 149 -19.73 16.23 5.92
N ASP A 150 -18.90 16.86 6.75
CA ASP A 150 -18.81 18.32 6.83
C ASP A 150 -18.21 18.92 5.55
N ALA A 151 -17.19 18.28 4.96
CA ALA A 151 -16.62 18.71 3.69
C ALA A 151 -17.61 18.53 2.52
N GLN A 152 -18.40 17.44 2.50
CA GLN A 152 -19.47 17.26 1.52
C GLN A 152 -20.58 18.33 1.66
N LEU A 153 -20.96 18.69 2.89
CA LEU A 153 -21.92 19.76 3.16
C LEU A 153 -21.38 21.11 2.72
N ALA A 154 -20.11 21.41 2.94
CA ALA A 154 -19.48 22.65 2.49
C ALA A 154 -19.52 22.81 0.97
N VAL A 155 -19.32 21.72 0.21
CA VAL A 155 -19.48 21.75 -1.26
C VAL A 155 -20.92 21.99 -1.66
N LEU A 156 -21.87 21.35 -0.98
CA LEU A 156 -23.30 21.46 -1.29
C LEU A 156 -23.85 22.87 -0.99
N GLN A 157 -23.34 23.53 0.05
CA GLN A 157 -23.82 24.83 0.53
C GLN A 157 -22.99 26.02 0.02
N ALA A 158 -22.03 25.79 -0.86
CA ALA A 158 -21.21 26.86 -1.44
C ALA A 158 -22.05 27.75 -2.35
N ASP A 159 -22.12 29.04 -2.03
CA ASP A 159 -22.95 30.05 -2.74
C ASP A 159 -22.26 30.62 -3.98
N SER A 160 -20.93 30.50 -4.07
CA SER A 160 -20.14 31.00 -5.20
C SER A 160 -19.20 29.93 -5.77
N ALA A 161 -18.78 30.13 -7.03
CA ALA A 161 -17.79 29.27 -7.68
C ALA A 161 -16.47 29.26 -6.90
N GLY A 162 -16.04 30.38 -6.33
CA GLY A 162 -14.84 30.50 -5.51
C GLY A 162 -14.93 29.66 -4.23
N GLU A 163 -16.02 29.78 -3.50
CA GLU A 163 -16.28 28.97 -2.30
C GLU A 163 -16.35 27.48 -2.62
N ARG A 164 -17.01 27.13 -3.75
CA ARG A 164 -17.10 25.76 -4.21
C ARG A 164 -15.71 25.17 -4.48
N ARG A 165 -14.82 25.88 -5.18
CA ARG A 165 -13.43 25.42 -5.39
C ARG A 165 -12.69 25.18 -4.08
N VAL A 166 -12.81 26.11 -3.11
CA VAL A 166 -12.20 25.93 -1.78
C VAL A 166 -12.78 24.71 -1.05
N ALA A 167 -14.11 24.53 -1.08
CA ALA A 167 -14.77 23.39 -0.46
C ALA A 167 -14.36 22.05 -1.13
N GLN A 168 -14.23 22.02 -2.45
CA GLN A 168 -13.76 20.85 -3.21
C GLN A 168 -12.31 20.49 -2.87
N ARG A 169 -11.43 21.48 -2.72
CA ARG A 169 -10.06 21.26 -2.23
C ARG A 169 -10.06 20.54 -0.87
N LEU A 170 -10.84 21.04 0.09
CA LEU A 170 -10.93 20.45 1.44
C LEU A 170 -11.57 19.05 1.41
N LEU A 171 -12.55 18.82 0.54
CA LEU A 171 -13.16 17.51 0.36
C LEU A 171 -12.16 16.51 -0.25
N SER A 172 -11.40 16.90 -1.26
CA SER A 172 -10.31 16.10 -1.82
C SER A 172 -9.27 15.71 -0.75
N GLU A 173 -8.90 16.67 0.12
CA GLU A 173 -7.98 16.42 1.22
C GLU A 173 -8.56 15.43 2.25
N ALA A 174 -9.85 15.51 2.56
CA ALA A 174 -10.53 14.53 3.43
C ALA A 174 -10.55 13.12 2.81
N TYR A 175 -10.74 13.01 1.50
CA TYR A 175 -10.63 11.73 0.78
C TYR A 175 -9.18 11.22 0.74
N SER A 176 -8.20 12.11 0.57
CA SER A 176 -6.77 11.76 0.66
C SER A 176 -6.42 11.16 2.02
N LEU A 177 -6.85 11.77 3.11
CA LEU A 177 -6.68 11.22 4.46
C LEU A 177 -7.42 9.89 4.65
N SER A 178 -8.60 9.74 4.04
CA SER A 178 -9.36 8.49 4.06
C SER A 178 -8.62 7.35 3.36
N GLN A 179 -7.89 7.62 2.27
CA GLN A 179 -7.08 6.62 1.60
C GLN A 179 -5.98 6.06 2.51
N PHE A 180 -5.33 6.88 3.32
CA PHE A 180 -4.33 6.40 4.29
C PHE A 180 -4.94 5.53 5.39
N PHE A 181 -6.19 5.75 5.76
CA PHE A 181 -6.92 4.85 6.65
C PHE A 181 -7.28 3.54 5.95
N LEU A 182 -7.79 3.60 4.72
CA LEU A 182 -8.29 2.46 3.96
C LEU A 182 -7.18 1.59 3.36
N ALA A 183 -5.98 2.12 3.15
CA ALA A 183 -4.84 1.33 2.70
C ALA A 183 -4.62 0.13 3.62
N TYR A 184 -4.51 -1.05 3.03
CA TYR A 184 -4.38 -2.35 3.73
C TYR A 184 -5.62 -2.80 4.53
N GLN A 185 -6.78 -2.18 4.33
CA GLN A 185 -8.05 -2.70 4.86
C GLN A 185 -8.65 -3.75 3.90
N PRO A 186 -9.45 -4.69 4.40
CA PRO A 186 -10.00 -5.79 3.59
C PRO A 186 -11.20 -5.35 2.71
N ASP A 187 -11.23 -4.10 2.28
CA ASP A 187 -12.31 -3.55 1.43
C ASP A 187 -11.74 -2.65 0.33
N ALA A 188 -11.29 -3.30 -0.75
CA ALA A 188 -10.73 -2.59 -1.90
C ALA A 188 -11.76 -1.67 -2.59
N SER A 189 -13.05 -1.95 -2.49
CA SER A 189 -14.09 -1.12 -3.11
C SER A 189 -14.18 0.27 -2.47
N LEU A 190 -13.96 0.36 -1.16
CA LEU A 190 -13.90 1.64 -0.45
C LEU A 190 -12.66 2.44 -0.83
N LEU A 191 -11.52 1.76 -1.00
CA LEU A 191 -10.29 2.41 -1.44
C LEU A 191 -10.49 3.06 -2.82
N TRP A 192 -11.00 2.32 -3.80
CA TRP A 192 -11.25 2.87 -5.14
C TRP A 192 -12.26 4.02 -5.12
N ARG A 193 -13.31 3.91 -4.30
CA ARG A 193 -14.30 4.98 -4.14
C ARG A 193 -13.69 6.29 -3.66
N VAL A 194 -12.77 6.26 -2.69
CA VAL A 194 -12.13 7.50 -2.21
C VAL A 194 -11.09 8.03 -3.21
N VAL A 195 -10.42 7.15 -3.95
CA VAL A 195 -9.50 7.53 -5.02
C VAL A 195 -10.24 8.30 -6.12
N GLU A 196 -11.31 7.74 -6.64
CA GLU A 196 -12.12 8.37 -7.71
C GLU A 196 -12.73 9.70 -7.24
N ARG A 197 -13.37 9.71 -6.06
CA ARG A 197 -13.97 10.92 -5.51
C ARG A 197 -12.93 11.98 -5.17
N GLY A 198 -11.78 11.58 -4.66
CA GLY A 198 -10.68 12.48 -4.38
C GLY A 198 -10.18 13.18 -5.65
N MET A 199 -10.04 12.43 -6.75
CA MET A 199 -9.62 12.98 -8.04
C MET A 199 -10.68 13.92 -8.62
N ILE A 200 -11.97 13.54 -8.60
CA ILE A 200 -13.06 14.42 -9.08
C ILE A 200 -13.07 15.74 -8.29
N SER A 201 -13.02 15.65 -6.95
CA SER A 201 -12.99 16.86 -6.11
C SER A 201 -11.72 17.70 -6.34
N ALA A 202 -10.59 17.06 -6.61
CA ALA A 202 -9.35 17.76 -6.94
C ALA A 202 -9.48 18.54 -8.26
N GLN A 203 -10.04 17.94 -9.29
CA GLN A 203 -10.29 18.60 -10.59
C GLN A 203 -11.25 19.77 -10.42
N GLU A 204 -12.35 19.60 -9.68
CA GLU A 204 -13.32 20.67 -9.37
C GLU A 204 -12.72 21.80 -8.52
N SER A 205 -11.61 21.54 -7.81
CA SER A 205 -10.90 22.60 -7.05
C SER A 205 -10.06 23.51 -7.93
N GLU A 206 -9.68 23.08 -9.14
CA GLU A 206 -8.77 23.75 -10.06
C GLU A 206 -7.39 24.07 -9.45
N ASP A 207 -7.03 23.43 -8.32
CA ASP A 207 -5.77 23.66 -7.61
C ASP A 207 -4.71 22.65 -8.03
N PRO A 208 -3.59 23.07 -8.65
CA PRO A 208 -2.57 22.15 -9.17
C PRO A 208 -1.96 21.23 -8.11
N HIS A 209 -1.76 21.72 -6.89
CA HIS A 209 -1.25 20.91 -5.78
C HIS A 209 -2.25 19.80 -5.40
N THR A 210 -3.52 20.13 -5.24
CA THR A 210 -4.58 19.17 -4.89
C THR A 210 -4.75 18.10 -5.97
N ILE A 211 -4.71 18.49 -7.25
CA ILE A 211 -4.76 17.58 -8.40
C ILE A 211 -3.54 16.63 -8.34
N GLY A 212 -2.34 17.17 -8.13
CA GLY A 212 -1.12 16.38 -8.01
C GLY A 212 -1.16 15.37 -6.85
N VAL A 213 -1.68 15.76 -5.67
CA VAL A 213 -1.85 14.87 -4.51
C VAL A 213 -2.82 13.73 -4.85
N SER A 214 -3.96 14.03 -5.43
CA SER A 214 -4.97 13.01 -5.78
C SER A 214 -4.45 12.04 -6.85
N ALA A 215 -3.71 12.54 -7.84
CA ALA A 215 -3.07 11.73 -8.87
C ALA A 215 -1.96 10.82 -8.28
N TRP A 216 -1.15 11.33 -7.36
CA TRP A 216 -0.17 10.54 -6.64
C TRP A 216 -0.82 9.36 -5.89
N LEU A 217 -1.95 9.60 -5.23
CA LEU A 217 -2.73 8.57 -4.54
C LEU A 217 -3.37 7.58 -5.51
N ALA A 218 -3.89 8.05 -6.65
CA ALA A 218 -4.45 7.20 -7.69
C ALA A 218 -3.38 6.31 -8.33
N THR A 219 -2.19 6.85 -8.60
CA THR A 219 -1.03 6.09 -9.09
C THR A 219 -0.68 4.93 -8.16
N GLN A 220 -0.65 5.17 -6.84
CA GLN A 220 -0.40 4.12 -5.86
C GLN A 220 -1.50 3.06 -5.85
N ALA A 221 -2.77 3.47 -5.89
CA ALA A 221 -3.89 2.53 -5.92
C ALA A 221 -3.83 1.60 -7.14
N HIS A 222 -3.53 2.15 -8.33
CA HIS A 222 -3.33 1.35 -9.53
C HIS A 222 -2.14 0.40 -9.39
N ARG A 223 -0.96 0.90 -9.05
CA ARG A 223 0.24 0.09 -8.91
C ARG A 223 0.07 -1.04 -7.90
N ASP A 224 -0.56 -0.78 -6.76
CA ASP A 224 -0.73 -1.76 -5.70
C ASP A 224 -1.84 -2.78 -5.99
N SER A 225 -2.67 -2.51 -7.01
CA SER A 225 -3.65 -3.47 -7.55
C SER A 225 -3.03 -4.54 -8.47
N GLY A 226 -1.74 -4.45 -8.76
CA GLY A 226 -0.97 -5.48 -9.46
C GLY A 226 -0.61 -5.14 -10.92
N HIS A 227 0.14 -6.04 -11.56
CA HIS A 227 0.75 -5.80 -12.87
C HIS A 227 -0.22 -5.35 -13.96
N ALA A 228 -1.46 -5.84 -13.95
CA ALA A 228 -2.48 -5.45 -14.93
C ALA A 228 -2.86 -3.96 -14.88
N HIS A 229 -2.50 -3.26 -13.80
CA HIS A 229 -2.82 -1.86 -13.57
C HIS A 229 -1.61 -0.91 -13.70
N PHE A 230 -0.42 -1.43 -14.05
CA PHE A 230 0.78 -0.58 -14.14
C PHE A 230 0.68 0.46 -15.25
N ASP A 231 0.08 0.10 -16.40
CA ASP A 231 -0.12 1.06 -17.49
C ASP A 231 -1.07 2.20 -17.09
N ALA A 232 -2.11 1.89 -16.32
CA ALA A 232 -3.00 2.90 -15.77
C ALA A 232 -2.30 3.77 -14.72
N ALA A 233 -1.43 3.19 -13.87
CA ALA A 233 -0.61 3.95 -12.94
C ALA A 233 0.30 4.94 -13.66
N ASP A 234 1.00 4.48 -14.72
CA ASP A 234 1.86 5.34 -15.53
C ASP A 234 1.06 6.41 -16.26
N ALA A 235 -0.10 6.07 -16.83
CA ALA A 235 -0.95 7.03 -17.55
C ALA A 235 -1.37 8.20 -16.64
N VAL A 236 -1.91 7.91 -15.45
CA VAL A 236 -2.31 8.95 -14.48
C VAL A 236 -1.11 9.79 -14.06
N ASN A 237 0.01 9.13 -13.75
CA ASN A 237 1.20 9.78 -13.24
C ASN A 237 1.86 10.71 -14.26
N LEU A 238 2.10 10.22 -15.48
CA LEU A 238 2.77 10.98 -16.53
C LEU A 238 1.88 12.11 -17.07
N GLU A 239 0.56 11.89 -17.16
CA GLU A 239 -0.38 12.95 -17.52
C GLU A 239 -0.35 14.08 -16.51
N THR A 240 -0.33 13.75 -15.21
CA THR A 240 -0.26 14.74 -14.15
C THR A 240 1.07 15.49 -14.15
N LEU A 241 2.20 14.80 -14.40
CA LEU A 241 3.49 15.46 -14.53
C LEU A 241 3.49 16.48 -15.69
N ARG A 242 2.93 16.11 -16.85
CA ARG A 242 2.76 17.05 -17.99
C ARG A 242 1.88 18.24 -17.64
N TYR A 243 0.77 18.01 -16.92
CA TYR A 243 -0.08 19.07 -16.43
C TYR A 243 0.68 20.05 -15.51
N LEU A 244 1.49 19.52 -14.59
CA LEU A 244 2.26 20.33 -13.63
C LEU A 244 3.41 21.10 -14.26
N GLU A 245 3.93 20.68 -15.43
CA GLU A 245 5.03 21.37 -16.11
C GLU A 245 4.78 22.86 -16.30
N ALA A 246 3.57 23.25 -16.61
CA ALA A 246 3.19 24.67 -16.80
C ALA A 246 3.33 25.52 -15.51
N PHE A 247 3.30 24.89 -14.36
CA PHE A 247 3.36 25.57 -13.06
C PHE A 247 4.75 25.54 -12.43
N LEU A 248 5.65 24.64 -12.87
CA LEU A 248 6.97 24.40 -12.24
C LEU A 248 7.91 25.60 -12.26
N PRO A 249 7.94 26.50 -13.27
CA PRO A 249 8.82 27.66 -13.28
C PRO A 249 8.63 28.59 -12.07
N ASP A 250 7.37 28.82 -11.68
CA ASP A 250 6.97 29.69 -10.59
C ASP A 250 6.39 28.91 -9.38
N ALA A 251 6.68 27.60 -9.31
CA ALA A 251 6.08 26.71 -8.33
C ALA A 251 6.57 27.06 -6.90
N GLY A 252 5.61 27.14 -5.99
CA GLY A 252 5.90 27.04 -4.56
C GLY A 252 6.34 25.61 -4.18
N ASP A 253 6.89 25.48 -2.98
CA ASP A 253 7.45 24.22 -2.46
C ASP A 253 6.44 23.05 -2.52
N GLU A 254 5.15 23.30 -2.34
CA GLU A 254 4.10 22.28 -2.37
C GLU A 254 3.96 21.63 -3.76
N VAL A 255 3.93 22.43 -4.83
CA VAL A 255 3.79 21.92 -6.21
C VAL A 255 5.09 21.24 -6.65
N LEU A 256 6.26 21.81 -6.29
CA LEU A 256 7.55 21.19 -6.55
C LEU A 256 7.68 19.83 -5.85
N ALA A 257 7.24 19.74 -4.61
CA ALA A 257 7.28 18.49 -3.83
C ALA A 257 6.36 17.42 -4.42
N ILE A 258 5.16 17.79 -4.87
CA ILE A 258 4.25 16.82 -5.48
C ILE A 258 4.77 16.32 -6.85
N ALA A 259 5.37 17.20 -7.65
CA ALA A 259 6.01 16.79 -8.89
C ALA A 259 7.16 15.82 -8.64
N GLY A 260 8.02 16.09 -7.64
CA GLY A 260 9.08 15.18 -7.22
C GLY A 260 8.55 13.83 -6.69
N ALA A 261 7.46 13.85 -5.94
CA ALA A 261 6.80 12.63 -5.48
C ALA A 261 6.25 11.79 -6.64
N LEU A 262 5.66 12.41 -7.66
CA LEU A 262 5.19 11.74 -8.89
C LEU A 262 6.35 11.16 -9.71
N GLN A 263 7.50 11.86 -9.80
CA GLN A 263 8.70 11.29 -10.42
C GLN A 263 9.14 10.00 -9.71
N PHE A 264 9.14 10.01 -8.38
CA PHE A 264 9.45 8.80 -7.62
C PHE A 264 8.45 7.67 -7.87
N GLU A 265 7.15 7.95 -7.97
CA GLU A 265 6.13 6.93 -8.28
C GLU A 265 6.32 6.30 -9.66
N ALA A 266 6.72 7.08 -10.68
CA ALA A 266 7.11 6.53 -11.98
C ALA A 266 8.31 5.58 -11.86
N GLY A 267 9.31 5.96 -11.09
CA GLY A 267 10.47 5.11 -10.78
C GLY A 267 10.06 3.83 -10.05
N TYR A 268 9.13 3.95 -9.11
CA TYR A 268 8.63 2.79 -8.35
C TYR A 268 7.87 1.81 -9.26
N THR A 269 7.02 2.30 -10.16
CA THR A 269 6.32 1.45 -11.14
C THR A 269 7.31 0.77 -12.09
N ALA A 270 8.33 1.49 -12.56
CA ALA A 270 9.40 0.94 -13.39
C ALA A 270 10.19 -0.16 -12.66
N ALA A 271 10.53 0.05 -11.38
CA ALA A 271 11.19 -0.96 -10.55
C ALA A 271 10.35 -2.23 -10.42
N ARG A 272 9.04 -2.11 -10.22
CA ARG A 272 8.12 -3.26 -10.17
C ARG A 272 7.96 -3.99 -11.51
N ARG A 273 8.29 -3.34 -12.63
CA ARG A 273 8.42 -3.97 -13.95
C ARG A 273 9.77 -4.67 -14.14
N GLY A 274 10.75 -4.39 -13.28
CA GLY A 274 12.13 -4.85 -13.42
C GLY A 274 13.00 -3.95 -14.30
N ASP A 275 12.51 -2.76 -14.68
CA ASP A 275 13.27 -1.80 -15.49
C ASP A 275 14.17 -0.94 -14.57
N THR A 276 15.36 -1.47 -14.33
CA THR A 276 16.36 -0.87 -13.43
C THR A 276 16.81 0.51 -13.91
N GLY A 277 17.09 0.66 -15.21
CA GLY A 277 17.61 1.92 -15.76
C GLY A 277 16.59 3.06 -15.62
N THR A 278 15.34 2.79 -15.98
CA THR A 278 14.25 3.77 -15.87
C THR A 278 13.93 4.10 -14.42
N ALA A 279 13.93 3.08 -13.53
CA ALA A 279 13.66 3.28 -12.12
C ALA A 279 14.63 4.27 -11.46
N TRP A 280 15.94 4.07 -11.65
CA TRP A 280 16.96 4.95 -11.08
C TRP A 280 16.98 6.33 -11.72
N ARG A 281 16.76 6.46 -13.02
CA ARG A 281 16.66 7.77 -13.70
C ARG A 281 15.53 8.64 -13.11
N TYR A 282 14.37 8.04 -12.85
CA TYR A 282 13.28 8.76 -12.19
C TYR A 282 13.61 9.12 -10.75
N TRP A 283 14.31 8.25 -10.01
CA TRP A 283 14.78 8.56 -8.67
C TRP A 283 15.78 9.72 -8.66
N ASP A 284 16.73 9.76 -9.61
CA ASP A 284 17.68 10.87 -9.74
C ASP A 284 16.95 12.20 -9.99
N THR A 285 15.93 12.18 -10.86
CA THR A 285 15.08 13.36 -11.13
C THR A 285 14.34 13.79 -9.87
N ALA A 286 13.72 12.86 -9.15
CA ALA A 286 13.03 13.14 -7.89
C ALA A 286 13.99 13.72 -6.85
N ARG A 287 15.21 13.17 -6.73
CA ARG A 287 16.25 13.66 -5.83
C ARG A 287 16.67 15.09 -6.15
N ALA A 288 16.91 15.39 -7.44
CA ALA A 288 17.23 16.76 -7.86
C ALA A 288 16.11 17.76 -7.51
N MET A 289 14.85 17.36 -7.61
CA MET A 289 13.71 18.17 -7.16
C MET A 289 13.70 18.34 -5.64
N ALA A 290 13.97 17.29 -4.87
CA ALA A 290 14.05 17.36 -3.41
C ALA A 290 15.18 18.29 -2.94
N GLU A 291 16.31 18.34 -3.65
CA GLU A 291 17.43 19.24 -3.35
C GLU A 291 17.10 20.74 -3.55
N ARG A 292 16.07 21.06 -4.32
CA ARG A 292 15.56 22.44 -4.50
C ARG A 292 14.66 22.89 -3.34
N LEU A 293 14.10 21.98 -2.57
CA LEU A 293 13.25 22.29 -1.41
C LEU A 293 14.08 22.76 -0.22
N PRO A 294 13.52 23.56 0.71
CA PRO A 294 14.16 23.86 1.99
C PRO A 294 14.60 22.57 2.72
N ALA A 295 15.68 22.64 3.48
CA ALA A 295 16.26 21.46 4.13
C ALA A 295 15.32 20.77 5.12
N ASP A 296 14.47 21.54 5.79
CA ASP A 296 13.47 21.13 6.77
C ASP A 296 12.08 20.91 6.19
N TYR A 297 11.90 21.14 4.87
CA TYR A 297 10.63 20.94 4.21
C TYR A 297 10.21 19.47 4.25
N TYR A 298 8.96 19.24 4.58
CA TYR A 298 8.32 17.92 4.61
C TYR A 298 6.87 18.01 4.13
N HIS A 299 6.59 17.41 2.97
CA HIS A 299 5.23 17.43 2.41
C HIS A 299 4.28 16.56 3.25
N PRO A 300 3.17 17.12 3.78
CA PRO A 300 2.35 16.43 4.79
C PRO A 300 1.68 15.16 4.26
N VAL A 301 1.30 15.12 2.98
CA VAL A 301 0.61 13.96 2.40
C VAL A 301 1.59 12.93 1.87
N THR A 302 2.48 13.31 0.96
CA THR A 302 3.40 12.38 0.28
C THR A 302 4.63 12.03 1.10
N SER A 303 4.94 12.82 2.13
CA SER A 303 6.20 12.77 2.87
C SER A 303 7.44 13.16 2.04
N PHE A 304 7.25 13.70 0.83
CA PHE A 304 8.36 14.07 -0.04
C PHE A 304 9.21 15.16 0.62
N SER A 305 10.51 14.92 0.66
CA SER A 305 11.50 15.74 1.33
C SER A 305 12.89 15.24 1.01
N ARG A 306 13.94 16.01 1.31
CA ARG A 306 15.33 15.51 1.22
C ARG A 306 15.55 14.29 2.09
N ALA A 307 14.97 14.27 3.29
CA ALA A 307 15.13 13.20 4.27
C ALA A 307 14.57 11.84 3.79
N VAL A 308 13.57 11.84 2.90
CA VAL A 308 12.93 10.60 2.46
C VAL A 308 13.61 9.95 1.26
N MET A 309 14.54 10.64 0.58
CA MET A 309 15.13 10.13 -0.67
C MET A 309 15.98 8.87 -0.45
N GLY A 310 16.69 8.75 0.67
CA GLY A 310 17.38 7.51 1.03
C GLY A 310 16.40 6.33 1.24
N ALA A 311 15.27 6.59 1.90
CA ALA A 311 14.19 5.61 2.07
C ALA A 311 13.61 5.14 0.72
N HIS A 312 13.48 6.05 -0.23
CA HIS A 312 13.03 5.76 -1.59
C HIS A 312 14.03 4.89 -2.37
N ALA A 313 15.34 5.12 -2.20
CA ALA A 313 16.39 4.29 -2.80
C ALA A 313 16.31 2.83 -2.31
N VAL A 314 16.10 2.63 -0.99
CA VAL A 314 15.87 1.28 -0.42
C VAL A 314 14.65 0.63 -1.07
N THR A 315 13.54 1.37 -1.19
CA THR A 315 12.31 0.85 -1.82
C THR A 315 12.55 0.39 -3.26
N LEU A 316 13.27 1.18 -4.08
CA LEU A 316 13.57 0.77 -5.46
C LEU A 316 14.44 -0.49 -5.51
N ALA A 317 15.51 -0.55 -4.72
CA ALA A 317 16.39 -1.71 -4.67
C ALA A 317 15.64 -2.99 -4.25
N VAL A 318 14.70 -2.88 -3.31
CA VAL A 318 13.83 -3.98 -2.87
C VAL A 318 12.89 -4.43 -3.98
N GLU A 319 12.24 -3.51 -4.68
CA GLU A 319 11.32 -3.86 -5.77
C GLU A 319 12.03 -4.42 -7.00
N LEU A 320 13.29 -4.03 -7.22
CA LEU A 320 14.18 -4.60 -8.23
C LEU A 320 14.76 -5.97 -7.81
N HIS A 321 14.40 -6.48 -6.62
CA HIS A 321 14.94 -7.72 -6.06
C HIS A 321 16.47 -7.74 -5.89
N ALA A 322 17.09 -6.57 -5.72
CA ALA A 322 18.52 -6.40 -5.57
C ALA A 322 18.92 -6.43 -4.08
N GLY A 323 18.99 -7.63 -3.46
CA GLY A 323 19.20 -7.80 -2.02
C GLY A 323 20.43 -7.08 -1.49
N ALA A 324 21.63 -7.35 -2.04
CA ALA A 324 22.87 -6.68 -1.63
C ALA A 324 22.82 -5.16 -1.82
N GLU A 325 22.20 -4.68 -2.91
CA GLU A 325 21.98 -3.24 -3.12
C GLU A 325 21.03 -2.66 -2.09
N SER A 326 19.94 -3.36 -1.78
CA SER A 326 19.00 -2.94 -0.72
C SER A 326 19.71 -2.70 0.59
N VAL A 327 20.59 -3.61 1.00
CA VAL A 327 21.37 -3.50 2.25
C VAL A 327 22.35 -2.31 2.20
N ARG A 328 23.01 -2.07 1.04
CA ARG A 328 23.85 -0.87 0.88
C ARG A 328 23.05 0.42 1.02
N GLN A 329 21.86 0.48 0.40
CA GLN A 329 20.99 1.64 0.50
C GLN A 329 20.46 1.84 1.93
N VAL A 330 20.16 0.76 2.67
CA VAL A 330 19.80 0.82 4.09
C VAL A 330 20.92 1.45 4.92
N ALA A 331 22.18 1.05 4.67
CA ALA A 331 23.33 1.59 5.40
C ALA A 331 23.60 3.08 5.09
N ALA A 332 23.22 3.55 3.90
CA ALA A 332 23.38 4.93 3.47
C ALA A 332 22.21 5.84 3.90
N ALA A 333 21.04 5.29 4.20
CA ALA A 333 19.83 6.05 4.50
C ALA A 333 19.77 6.48 5.97
N ASP A 334 19.68 7.79 6.23
CA ASP A 334 19.33 8.30 7.57
C ASP A 334 17.80 8.48 7.67
N THR A 335 17.15 7.56 8.34
CA THR A 335 15.70 7.56 8.55
C THR A 335 15.25 8.22 9.85
N THR A 336 16.20 8.62 10.70
CA THR A 336 15.92 9.27 11.99
C THR A 336 15.33 10.65 11.79
N THR A 337 15.68 11.30 10.69
CA THR A 337 15.23 12.65 10.32
C THR A 337 13.81 12.71 9.74
N ILE A 338 13.17 11.56 9.41
CA ILE A 338 11.80 11.52 8.92
C ILE A 338 10.82 11.78 10.08
N PRO A 339 10.05 12.89 10.08
CA PRO A 339 9.24 13.28 11.24
C PRO A 339 8.04 12.37 11.49
N SER A 340 7.47 11.76 10.41
CA SER A 340 6.28 10.93 10.49
C SER A 340 6.57 9.53 11.03
N ARG A 341 5.95 9.16 12.16
CA ARG A 341 6.05 7.81 12.75
C ARG A 341 5.59 6.70 11.79
N PRO A 342 4.40 6.78 11.13
CA PRO A 342 3.98 5.77 10.17
C PRO A 342 4.93 5.67 8.96
N ARG A 343 5.51 6.78 8.51
CA ARG A 343 6.48 6.78 7.41
C ARG A 343 7.78 6.10 7.80
N ARG A 344 8.32 6.39 8.98
CA ARG A 344 9.48 5.66 9.52
C ARG A 344 9.20 4.16 9.64
N ALA A 345 8.04 3.78 10.20
CA ALA A 345 7.66 2.37 10.31
C ALA A 345 7.55 1.71 8.94
N ARG A 346 6.93 2.37 7.96
CA ARG A 346 6.83 1.86 6.58
C ARG A 346 8.21 1.66 5.97
N HIS A 347 9.12 2.60 6.17
CA HIS A 347 10.49 2.46 5.69
C HIS A 347 11.23 1.30 6.37
N ARG A 348 11.09 1.12 7.69
CA ARG A 348 11.65 -0.04 8.40
C ARG A 348 11.14 -1.38 7.88
N ILE A 349 9.92 -1.41 7.34
CA ILE A 349 9.40 -2.60 6.66
C ILE A 349 10.13 -2.83 5.34
N GLU A 350 10.47 -1.80 4.58
CA GLU A 350 11.29 -1.93 3.37
C GLU A 350 12.73 -2.37 3.69
N GLU A 351 13.34 -1.85 4.78
CA GLU A 351 14.62 -2.35 5.29
C GLU A 351 14.54 -3.85 5.59
N ALA A 352 13.48 -4.29 6.29
CA ALA A 352 13.27 -5.70 6.60
C ALA A 352 13.12 -6.56 5.34
N ARG A 353 12.43 -6.05 4.31
CA ARG A 353 12.34 -6.72 3.00
C ARG A 353 13.72 -6.83 2.34
N GLY A 354 14.52 -5.77 2.39
CA GLY A 354 15.89 -5.76 1.87
C GLY A 354 16.78 -6.78 2.57
N TYR A 355 16.75 -6.83 3.90
CA TYR A 355 17.47 -7.84 4.68
C TYR A 355 16.99 -9.27 4.38
N GLN A 356 15.68 -9.47 4.21
CA GLN A 356 15.14 -10.78 3.84
C GLN A 356 15.63 -11.22 2.45
N LEU A 357 15.66 -10.32 1.47
CA LEU A 357 16.18 -10.60 0.13
C LEU A 357 17.66 -10.98 0.15
N ASP A 358 18.42 -10.39 1.06
CA ASP A 358 19.86 -10.69 1.26
C ASP A 358 20.13 -11.86 2.22
N GLY A 359 19.09 -12.55 2.70
CA GLY A 359 19.21 -13.70 3.59
C GLY A 359 19.53 -13.36 5.05
N GLN A 360 19.42 -12.10 5.47
CA GLN A 360 19.74 -11.60 6.80
C GLN A 360 18.49 -11.60 7.72
N ALA A 361 17.97 -12.77 8.04
CA ALA A 361 16.71 -12.94 8.78
C ALA A 361 16.67 -12.22 10.14
N GLU A 362 17.78 -12.26 10.90
CA GLU A 362 17.84 -11.56 12.20
C GLU A 362 17.75 -10.05 12.06
N ALA A 363 18.41 -9.47 11.06
CA ALA A 363 18.32 -8.05 10.77
C ALA A 363 16.92 -7.67 10.30
N ALA A 364 16.26 -8.51 9.49
CA ALA A 364 14.89 -8.31 9.06
C ALA A 364 13.92 -8.26 10.26
N LEU A 365 14.00 -9.21 11.19
CA LEU A 365 13.20 -9.23 12.40
C LEU A 365 13.48 -8.03 13.32
N ALA A 366 14.76 -7.62 13.43
CA ALA A 366 15.14 -6.43 14.20
C ALA A 366 14.54 -5.15 13.60
N ALA A 367 14.57 -4.99 12.27
CA ALA A 367 13.95 -3.87 11.57
C ALA A 367 12.43 -3.82 11.79
N LEU A 368 11.74 -4.97 11.72
CA LEU A 368 10.31 -5.06 12.01
C LEU A 368 9.98 -4.73 13.47
N GLY A 369 10.83 -5.13 14.42
CA GLY A 369 10.70 -4.72 15.83
C GLY A 369 10.72 -3.21 16.00
N LYS A 370 11.71 -2.53 15.41
CA LYS A 370 11.81 -1.06 15.39
C LYS A 370 10.63 -0.39 14.65
N ALA A 371 10.14 -1.01 13.57
CA ALA A 371 8.94 -0.53 12.89
C ALA A 371 7.71 -0.57 13.81
N TYR A 372 7.54 -1.66 14.55
CA TYR A 372 6.44 -1.81 15.51
C TYR A 372 6.50 -0.78 16.64
N GLU A 373 7.68 -0.49 17.18
CA GLU A 373 7.88 0.57 18.19
C GLU A 373 7.53 1.96 17.65
N ALA A 374 7.84 2.23 16.39
CA ALA A 374 7.52 3.51 15.76
C ALA A 374 6.01 3.69 15.55
N ALA A 375 5.34 2.71 14.92
CA ALA A 375 3.90 2.75 14.63
C ALA A 375 3.32 1.32 14.53
N PRO A 376 2.81 0.75 15.64
CA PRO A 376 2.30 -0.62 15.69
C PRO A 376 1.24 -0.94 14.63
N GLU A 377 0.33 -0.01 14.37
CA GLU A 377 -0.74 -0.20 13.39
C GLU A 377 -0.21 -0.26 11.94
N THR A 378 0.89 0.43 11.62
CA THR A 378 1.52 0.31 10.30
C THR A 378 2.01 -1.12 10.06
N VAL A 379 2.61 -1.75 11.06
CA VAL A 379 3.12 -3.13 10.95
C VAL A 379 1.97 -4.14 10.96
N ARG A 380 1.00 -3.97 11.86
CA ARG A 380 -0.15 -4.87 12.01
C ARG A 380 -0.91 -5.11 10.72
N TYR A 381 -1.16 -4.06 9.96
CA TYR A 381 -1.94 -4.11 8.71
C TYR A 381 -1.08 -4.28 7.45
N ASN A 382 0.26 -4.29 7.56
CA ASN A 382 1.13 -4.43 6.41
C ASN A 382 1.37 -5.90 6.04
N GLY A 383 0.98 -6.29 4.82
CA GLY A 383 1.09 -7.67 4.34
C GLY A 383 2.54 -8.19 4.26
N TYR A 384 3.51 -7.35 3.89
CA TYR A 384 4.91 -7.76 3.83
C TYR A 384 5.47 -8.06 5.23
N ALA A 385 5.18 -7.19 6.21
CA ALA A 385 5.61 -7.42 7.59
C ALA A 385 5.02 -8.72 8.15
N ARG A 386 3.72 -8.95 7.92
CA ARG A 386 3.04 -10.19 8.33
C ARG A 386 3.66 -11.43 7.69
N ARG A 387 3.96 -11.36 6.39
CA ARG A 387 4.58 -12.46 5.65
C ARG A 387 5.97 -12.79 6.19
N ILE A 388 6.85 -11.80 6.36
CA ILE A 388 8.20 -11.98 6.89
C ILE A 388 8.14 -12.69 8.25
N VAL A 389 7.30 -12.18 9.15
CA VAL A 389 7.18 -12.74 10.51
C VAL A 389 6.68 -14.18 10.49
N LEU A 390 5.70 -14.51 9.63
CA LEU A 390 5.19 -15.89 9.50
C LEU A 390 6.23 -16.84 8.91
N GLU A 391 7.01 -16.41 7.90
CA GLU A 391 8.08 -17.19 7.31
C GLU A 391 9.17 -17.49 8.35
N GLU A 392 9.58 -16.49 9.12
CA GLU A 392 10.62 -16.65 10.14
C GLU A 392 10.13 -17.41 11.38
N ALA A 393 8.82 -17.43 11.67
CA ALA A 393 8.24 -18.26 12.71
C ALA A 393 8.36 -19.79 12.39
N GLU A 394 8.65 -20.14 11.14
CA GLU A 394 8.96 -21.51 10.70
C GLU A 394 10.46 -21.77 10.51
N SER A 395 11.31 -20.82 10.89
CA SER A 395 12.76 -20.93 10.76
C SER A 395 13.31 -22.18 11.45
N LYS A 396 14.35 -22.79 10.87
CA LYS A 396 15.08 -23.89 11.49
C LYS A 396 15.87 -23.44 12.73
N SER A 397 16.27 -22.17 12.77
CA SER A 397 16.95 -21.57 13.92
C SER A 397 15.98 -21.35 15.09
N PRO A 398 16.18 -21.97 16.25
CA PRO A 398 15.29 -21.81 17.41
C PRO A 398 15.19 -20.36 17.90
N SER A 399 16.28 -19.59 17.82
CA SER A 399 16.32 -18.19 18.24
C SER A 399 15.48 -17.29 17.31
N GLN A 400 15.63 -17.48 15.99
CA GLN A 400 14.84 -16.75 14.99
C GLN A 400 13.36 -17.07 15.12
N ARG A 401 13.03 -18.38 15.20
CA ARG A 401 11.65 -18.84 15.35
C ARG A 401 10.97 -18.23 16.58
N ARG A 402 11.64 -18.25 17.75
CA ARG A 402 11.10 -17.64 18.98
C ARG A 402 10.85 -16.14 18.79
N ARG A 403 11.84 -15.40 18.28
CA ARG A 403 11.75 -13.96 18.05
C ARG A 403 10.62 -13.60 17.09
N ALA A 404 10.49 -14.35 15.99
CA ALA A 404 9.42 -14.17 15.03
C ALA A 404 8.04 -14.48 15.64
N SER A 405 7.92 -15.54 16.44
CA SER A 405 6.67 -15.91 17.11
C SER A 405 6.25 -14.84 18.12
N GLU A 406 7.18 -14.32 18.92
CA GLU A 406 6.90 -13.20 19.84
C GLU A 406 6.41 -11.96 19.10
N LEU A 407 7.04 -11.61 17.98
CA LEU A 407 6.60 -10.49 17.15
C LEU A 407 5.25 -10.76 16.49
N ALA A 408 5.01 -12.02 16.03
CA ALA A 408 3.74 -12.43 15.44
C ALA A 408 2.55 -12.25 16.41
N VAL A 409 2.75 -12.60 17.68
CA VAL A 409 1.74 -12.37 18.74
C VAL A 409 1.52 -10.85 18.93
N ARG A 410 2.59 -10.05 19.03
CA ARG A 410 2.49 -8.60 19.23
C ARG A 410 1.74 -7.89 18.11
N ILE A 411 1.92 -8.30 16.86
CA ILE A 411 1.23 -7.73 15.70
C ILE A 411 -0.16 -8.35 15.44
N GLY A 412 -0.55 -9.35 16.24
CA GLY A 412 -1.86 -10.01 16.14
C GLY A 412 -2.01 -10.92 14.92
N VAL A 413 -0.92 -11.58 14.50
CA VAL A 413 -0.92 -12.60 13.43
C VAL A 413 -1.09 -14.00 14.00
N LEU A 414 -0.54 -14.25 15.18
CA LEU A 414 -0.75 -15.45 15.96
C LEU A 414 -1.54 -15.12 17.22
N ALA A 415 -2.32 -16.07 17.70
CA ALA A 415 -2.95 -15.97 19.02
C ALA A 415 -1.86 -16.08 20.12
N ALA A 416 -2.09 -15.38 21.23
CA ALA A 416 -1.22 -15.41 22.41
C ALA A 416 -1.27 -16.77 23.11
#